data_e6a3c1e57c03b041726d80a6a57987a9
#
_entry.id   e6a3c1e57c03b041726d80a6a57987a9
#
_cell.length_a   1.000
_cell.length_b   1.000
_cell.length_c   1.000
_cell.angle_alpha   90.00
_cell.angle_beta   90.00
_cell.angle_gamma   90.00
#
_symmetry.space_group_name_H-M   'P 1'
#
loop_
_entity.id
_entity.type
_entity.pdbx_description
1 polymer ?
#
loop_
_entity_poly.entity_id
_entity_poly.type
_entity_poly.pdbx_seq_one_letter_code
_entity_poly.pdbx_strand_id
1 'polypeptide(L)'
;MATETFPCFIDFEASSLGLDSYPIEVALSLDDGTVESYLIDPSTVSHWSDWDSFAESLHKITQSELRASGLSPLDITQLMNERLAGKVVYSDVQEYDWKWCQKLFEASGVSPTFKISDAWMLFNHKLNVTHEPSLTQIMTASPHTDEKLSSILNQYSAQAWKDLDCARHRAACDVRHLIEMWKLITDTQSHNY
;
A
#
# COMPACT_ATOMS: atom_id res chain seq x y z
N MET A 1 -12.99 -25.64 6.48
CA MET A 1 -13.32 -24.44 5.71
C MET A 1 -12.00 -23.88 5.24
N ALA A 2 -11.84 -23.61 3.95
CA ALA A 2 -10.64 -22.93 3.47
C ALA A 2 -10.63 -21.51 4.05
N THR A 3 -9.55 -21.12 4.73
CA THR A 3 -9.34 -19.73 5.16
C THR A 3 -9.21 -18.87 3.91
N GLU A 4 -10.01 -17.82 3.84
CA GLU A 4 -9.89 -16.82 2.77
C GLU A 4 -8.48 -16.21 2.85
N THR A 5 -7.76 -16.22 1.74
CA THR A 5 -6.42 -15.64 1.66
C THR A 5 -6.50 -14.32 0.88
N PHE A 6 -5.97 -13.26 1.48
CA PHE A 6 -5.91 -11.93 0.89
C PHE A 6 -4.54 -11.68 0.26
N PRO A 7 -4.45 -10.85 -0.80
CA PRO A 7 -3.19 -10.24 -1.19
C PRO A 7 -2.62 -9.42 -0.03
N CYS A 8 -1.31 -9.43 0.13
CA CYS A 8 -0.67 -8.54 1.09
C CYS A 8 -0.57 -7.14 0.48
N PHE A 9 -1.00 -6.12 1.22
CA PHE A 9 -0.89 -4.72 0.84
C PHE A 9 0.10 -4.00 1.73
N ILE A 10 0.68 -2.90 1.23
CA ILE A 10 1.61 -2.05 1.95
C ILE A 10 1.33 -0.58 1.59
N ASP A 11 1.54 0.30 2.56
CA ASP A 11 1.47 1.74 2.39
C ASP A 11 2.47 2.44 3.33
N PHE A 12 2.96 3.60 2.90
CA PHE A 12 3.87 4.44 3.67
C PHE A 12 3.34 5.86 3.79
N GLU A 13 3.45 6.43 5.00
CA GLU A 13 3.47 7.88 5.17
C GLU A 13 4.91 8.38 5.17
N ALA A 14 5.12 9.60 4.71
CA ALA A 14 6.45 10.17 4.60
C ALA A 14 6.52 11.61 5.10
N SER A 15 7.73 12.06 5.43
CA SER A 15 8.03 13.41 5.91
C SER A 15 7.64 14.51 4.92
N SER A 16 7.66 14.21 3.62
CA SER A 16 7.26 15.06 2.51
C SER A 16 7.14 14.25 1.21
N LEU A 17 6.79 14.91 0.09
CA LEU A 17 6.88 14.35 -1.27
C LEU A 17 8.18 14.74 -1.99
N GLY A 18 9.10 15.44 -1.32
CA GLY A 18 10.37 15.89 -1.88
C GLY A 18 11.36 14.75 -2.17
N LEU A 19 12.46 15.09 -2.84
CA LEU A 19 13.52 14.12 -3.14
C LEU A 19 14.20 13.58 -1.88
N ASP A 20 14.31 14.41 -0.86
CA ASP A 20 14.96 14.08 0.42
C ASP A 20 13.99 13.51 1.46
N SER A 21 12.69 13.34 1.07
CA SER A 21 11.68 12.74 1.94
C SER A 21 12.09 11.35 2.45
N TYR A 22 11.67 11.02 3.66
CA TYR A 22 11.92 9.72 4.30
C TYR A 22 10.63 9.15 4.89
N PRO A 23 10.52 7.82 5.03
CA PRO A 23 9.33 7.20 5.58
C PRO A 23 9.21 7.45 7.07
N ILE A 24 7.98 7.69 7.54
CA ILE A 24 7.65 7.97 8.94
C ILE A 24 6.61 7.02 9.54
N GLU A 25 5.80 6.39 8.72
CA GLU A 25 4.91 5.30 9.08
C GLU A 25 4.95 4.25 7.98
N VAL A 26 4.81 2.98 8.31
CA VAL A 26 4.55 1.90 7.38
C VAL A 26 3.43 1.04 7.92
N ALA A 27 2.50 0.65 7.06
CA ALA A 27 1.53 -0.39 7.36
C ALA A 27 1.61 -1.51 6.32
N LEU A 28 1.34 -2.72 6.76
CA LEU A 28 1.28 -3.90 5.91
C LEU A 28 0.12 -4.81 6.31
N SER A 29 -0.44 -5.53 5.35
CA SER A 29 -1.40 -6.58 5.62
C SER A 29 -0.79 -7.96 5.45
N LEU A 30 -1.34 -8.92 6.20
CA LEU A 30 -1.00 -10.34 6.11
C LEU A 30 -2.04 -11.09 5.27
N ASP A 31 -1.76 -12.36 4.95
CA ASP A 31 -2.62 -13.21 4.12
C ASP A 31 -4.01 -13.48 4.73
N ASP A 32 -4.16 -13.26 6.03
CA ASP A 32 -5.43 -13.38 6.76
C ASP A 32 -6.23 -12.07 6.85
N GLY A 33 -5.70 -10.98 6.24
CA GLY A 33 -6.27 -9.64 6.27
C GLY A 33 -5.93 -8.84 7.53
N THR A 34 -5.12 -9.38 8.45
CA THR A 34 -4.60 -8.62 9.60
C THR A 34 -3.73 -7.47 9.12
N VAL A 35 -3.92 -6.28 9.69
CA VAL A 35 -3.12 -5.08 9.38
C VAL A 35 -2.24 -4.73 10.58
N GLU A 36 -0.94 -4.64 10.33
CA GLU A 36 0.06 -4.14 11.28
C GLU A 36 0.56 -2.77 10.80
N SER A 37 0.81 -1.84 11.73
CA SER A 37 1.33 -0.50 11.43
C SER A 37 2.37 -0.08 12.44
N TYR A 38 3.41 0.63 11.97
CA TYR A 38 4.57 1.00 12.77
C TYR A 38 5.01 2.42 12.42
N LEU A 39 5.19 3.25 13.45
CA LEU A 39 5.89 4.53 13.32
C LEU A 39 7.40 4.29 13.25
N ILE A 40 8.08 5.12 12.46
CA ILE A 40 9.52 5.05 12.22
C ILE A 40 10.20 6.21 12.93
N ASP A 41 11.13 5.94 13.86
CA ASP A 41 11.93 6.98 14.48
C ASP A 41 13.08 7.40 13.54
N PRO A 42 13.07 8.65 13.01
CA PRO A 42 14.12 9.14 12.13
C PRO A 42 15.40 9.55 12.88
N SER A 43 15.39 9.63 14.21
CA SER A 43 16.46 10.24 15.00
C SER A 43 17.80 9.52 14.89
N THR A 44 17.79 8.25 14.50
CA THR A 44 19.00 7.44 14.30
C THR A 44 19.65 7.65 12.92
N VAL A 45 18.99 8.37 12.00
CA VAL A 45 19.44 8.59 10.63
C VAL A 45 19.73 10.09 10.43
N SER A 46 20.98 10.50 10.60
CA SER A 46 21.38 11.91 10.70
C SER A 46 21.04 12.79 9.48
N HIS A 47 20.86 12.20 8.30
CA HIS A 47 20.50 12.91 7.08
C HIS A 47 18.98 12.97 6.82
N TRP A 48 18.15 12.33 7.63
CA TRP A 48 16.70 12.43 7.57
C TRP A 48 16.23 13.70 8.30
N SER A 49 16.25 14.83 7.58
CA SER A 49 15.92 16.14 8.13
C SER A 49 14.84 16.90 7.36
N ASP A 50 14.44 16.38 6.19
CA ASP A 50 13.37 16.97 5.40
C ASP A 50 12.03 16.79 6.11
N TRP A 51 11.25 17.89 6.25
CA TRP A 51 9.95 17.87 6.92
C TRP A 51 9.03 18.91 6.33
N ASP A 52 7.86 18.45 5.86
CA ASP A 52 6.85 19.31 5.29
C ASP A 52 5.63 19.42 6.24
N SER A 53 5.35 20.65 6.69
CA SER A 53 4.19 20.93 7.54
C SER A 53 2.84 20.66 6.85
N PHE A 54 2.79 20.72 5.51
CA PHE A 54 1.60 20.34 4.79
C PHE A 54 1.37 18.83 4.85
N ALA A 55 2.41 18.01 4.64
CA ALA A 55 2.34 16.55 4.84
C ALA A 55 1.91 16.22 6.28
N GLU A 56 2.52 16.85 7.30
CA GLU A 56 2.12 16.72 8.71
C GLU A 56 0.64 17.06 8.90
N SER A 57 0.13 18.07 8.19
CA SER A 57 -1.30 18.45 8.27
C SER A 57 -2.25 17.40 7.71
N LEU A 58 -1.78 16.49 6.85
CA LEU A 58 -2.54 15.38 6.28
C LEU A 58 -2.51 14.14 7.19
N HIS A 59 -1.33 13.58 7.42
CA HIS A 59 -1.17 12.33 8.19
C HIS A 59 -1.27 12.53 9.71
N LYS A 60 -1.15 13.76 10.23
CA LYS A 60 -1.25 14.12 11.65
C LYS A 60 -0.19 13.49 12.57
N ILE A 61 0.87 12.94 12.01
CA ILE A 61 2.00 12.37 12.75
C ILE A 61 3.00 13.49 13.00
N THR A 62 3.39 13.69 14.26
CA THR A 62 4.35 14.72 14.63
C THR A 62 5.76 14.14 14.82
N GLN A 63 6.80 14.94 14.62
CA GLN A 63 8.17 14.52 14.90
C GLN A 63 8.38 14.09 16.37
N SER A 64 7.63 14.68 17.32
CA SER A 64 7.70 14.29 18.73
C SER A 64 7.12 12.89 18.95
N GLU A 65 6.04 12.54 18.26
CA GLU A 65 5.42 11.22 18.30
C GLU A 65 6.36 10.16 17.72
N LEU A 66 7.01 10.45 16.60
CA LEU A 66 8.00 9.54 16.00
C LEU A 66 9.16 9.22 16.95
N ARG A 67 9.68 10.24 17.64
CA ARG A 67 10.75 10.04 18.63
C ARG A 67 10.29 9.30 19.90
N ALA A 68 9.03 9.45 20.29
CA ALA A 68 8.50 8.86 21.51
C ALA A 68 8.04 7.40 21.32
N SER A 69 7.53 7.06 20.12
CA SER A 69 6.81 5.81 19.88
C SER A 69 7.28 5.06 18.63
N GLY A 70 8.13 5.68 17.81
CA GLY A 70 8.67 5.05 16.61
C GLY A 70 9.72 3.98 16.93
N LEU A 71 9.75 2.96 16.08
CA LEU A 71 10.79 1.94 16.08
C LEU A 71 11.98 2.40 15.23
N SER A 72 13.15 1.83 15.47
CA SER A 72 14.30 2.10 14.61
C SER A 72 14.08 1.54 13.19
N PRO A 73 14.71 2.14 12.15
CA PRO A 73 14.69 1.56 10.80
C PRO A 73 15.11 0.09 10.75
N LEU A 74 16.07 -0.32 11.59
CA LEU A 74 16.52 -1.71 11.65
C LEU A 74 15.43 -2.65 12.17
N ASP A 75 14.76 -2.29 13.28
CA ASP A 75 13.71 -3.13 13.85
C ASP A 75 12.55 -3.30 12.87
N ILE A 76 12.15 -2.21 12.18
CA ILE A 76 11.07 -2.24 11.21
C ILE A 76 11.43 -3.09 9.99
N THR A 77 12.63 -2.95 9.43
CA THR A 77 13.04 -3.74 8.26
C THR A 77 13.17 -5.23 8.59
N GLN A 78 13.54 -5.58 9.81
CA GLN A 78 13.53 -6.97 10.28
C GLN A 78 12.10 -7.51 10.39
N LEU A 79 11.17 -6.75 10.97
CA LEU A 79 9.74 -7.09 11.03
C LEU A 79 9.14 -7.26 9.63
N MET A 80 9.38 -6.32 8.72
CA MET A 80 8.90 -6.41 7.35
C MET A 80 9.42 -7.67 6.64
N ASN A 81 10.72 -7.97 6.77
CA ASN A 81 11.31 -9.16 6.18
C ASN A 81 10.75 -10.45 6.81
N GLU A 82 10.46 -10.46 8.11
CA GLU A 82 9.83 -11.62 8.77
C GLU A 82 8.40 -11.86 8.25
N ARG A 83 7.59 -10.80 8.12
CA ARG A 83 6.18 -10.89 7.71
C ARG A 83 5.99 -11.14 6.23
N LEU A 84 6.88 -10.61 5.40
CA LEU A 84 6.69 -10.50 3.95
C LEU A 84 7.67 -11.37 3.13
N ALA A 85 8.52 -12.18 3.77
CA ALA A 85 9.54 -12.98 3.08
C ALA A 85 8.98 -13.78 1.90
N GLY A 86 9.56 -13.58 0.71
CA GLY A 86 9.20 -14.26 -0.53
C GLY A 86 7.88 -13.82 -1.17
N LYS A 87 7.15 -12.87 -0.55
CA LYS A 87 5.85 -12.39 -1.04
C LYS A 87 6.00 -11.28 -2.09
N VAL A 88 4.93 -11.12 -2.88
CA VAL A 88 4.65 -9.88 -3.61
C VAL A 88 3.60 -9.13 -2.79
N VAL A 89 3.90 -7.89 -2.41
CA VAL A 89 3.00 -6.99 -1.70
C VAL A 89 2.56 -5.89 -2.67
N TYR A 90 1.37 -5.33 -2.47
CA TYR A 90 0.78 -4.41 -3.42
C TYR A 90 0.54 -3.05 -2.77
N SER A 91 0.85 -1.97 -3.50
CA SER A 91 0.68 -0.57 -3.12
C SER A 91 -0.13 0.15 -4.20
N ASP A 92 -0.92 1.14 -3.83
CA ASP A 92 -1.69 1.97 -4.76
C ASP A 92 -0.83 3.06 -5.41
N VAL A 93 0.29 3.45 -4.79
CA VAL A 93 1.27 4.41 -5.33
C VAL A 93 2.68 3.80 -5.33
N GLN A 94 2.82 2.66 -5.99
CA GLN A 94 4.02 1.81 -5.99
C GLN A 94 5.34 2.58 -6.13
N GLU A 95 5.40 3.62 -6.97
CA GLU A 95 6.63 4.36 -7.23
C GLU A 95 7.15 5.09 -5.99
N TYR A 96 6.24 5.72 -5.21
CA TYR A 96 6.58 6.41 -3.97
C TYR A 96 6.89 5.43 -2.85
N ASP A 97 6.04 4.43 -2.65
CA ASP A 97 6.23 3.43 -1.59
C ASP A 97 7.50 2.62 -1.78
N TRP A 98 7.84 2.29 -3.04
CA TRP A 98 9.12 1.67 -3.35
C TRP A 98 10.31 2.56 -2.99
N LYS A 99 10.24 3.86 -3.30
CA LYS A 99 11.28 4.84 -2.95
C LYS A 99 11.48 4.92 -1.43
N TRP A 100 10.39 5.00 -0.66
CA TRP A 100 10.47 5.07 0.80
C TRP A 100 10.90 3.75 1.42
N CYS A 101 10.45 2.64 0.88
CA CYS A 101 10.91 1.31 1.26
C CYS A 101 12.43 1.17 1.05
N GLN A 102 12.95 1.57 -0.11
CA GLN A 102 14.39 1.55 -0.37
C GLN A 102 15.17 2.40 0.63
N LYS A 103 14.74 3.65 0.89
CA LYS A 103 15.39 4.51 1.89
C LYS A 103 15.40 3.90 3.29
N LEU A 104 14.32 3.23 3.69
CA LEU A 104 14.23 2.54 4.98
C LEU A 104 15.24 1.39 5.07
N PHE A 105 15.30 0.56 4.02
CA PHE A 105 16.22 -0.57 3.97
C PHE A 105 17.68 -0.13 3.82
N GLU A 106 17.97 0.94 3.09
CA GLU A 106 19.31 1.56 3.03
C GLU A 106 19.76 2.07 4.40
N ALA A 107 18.88 2.77 5.13
CA ALA A 107 19.18 3.26 6.47
C ALA A 107 19.46 2.15 7.49
N SER A 108 18.85 0.98 7.30
CA SER A 108 19.04 -0.19 8.17
C SER A 108 20.24 -1.06 7.79
N GLY A 109 20.77 -0.91 6.57
CA GLY A 109 21.81 -1.78 6.02
C GLY A 109 21.34 -3.21 5.70
N VAL A 110 20.02 -3.45 5.62
CA VAL A 110 19.40 -4.74 5.31
C VAL A 110 18.81 -4.69 3.90
N SER A 111 18.63 -5.84 3.25
CA SER A 111 17.94 -5.92 1.96
C SER A 111 16.52 -6.48 2.13
N PRO A 112 15.53 -5.98 1.36
CA PRO A 112 14.18 -6.53 1.39
C PRO A 112 14.14 -7.94 0.81
N THR A 113 13.35 -8.83 1.44
CA THR A 113 13.13 -10.22 1.01
C THR A 113 11.79 -10.41 0.28
N PHE A 114 11.11 -9.34 -0.05
CA PHE A 114 9.82 -9.27 -0.74
C PHE A 114 9.90 -8.30 -1.92
N LYS A 115 8.83 -8.19 -2.69
CA LYS A 115 8.71 -7.25 -3.81
C LYS A 115 7.46 -6.42 -3.65
N ILE A 116 7.52 -5.12 -3.98
CA ILE A 116 6.36 -4.24 -4.09
C ILE A 116 5.90 -4.20 -5.55
N SER A 117 4.59 -4.32 -5.75
CA SER A 117 3.93 -4.26 -7.05
C SER A 117 2.72 -3.34 -6.99
N ASP A 118 2.17 -3.00 -8.14
CA ASP A 118 1.04 -2.09 -8.29
C ASP A 118 -0.29 -2.79 -7.96
N ALA A 119 -1.05 -2.22 -7.01
CA ALA A 119 -2.36 -2.74 -6.61
C ALA A 119 -3.42 -2.53 -7.71
N TRP A 120 -3.33 -1.46 -8.50
CA TRP A 120 -4.27 -1.21 -9.59
C TRP A 120 -4.12 -2.25 -10.71
N MET A 121 -2.90 -2.70 -10.97
CA MET A 121 -2.67 -3.83 -11.89
C MET A 121 -3.27 -5.12 -11.37
N LEU A 122 -3.16 -5.39 -10.05
CA LEU A 122 -3.79 -6.55 -9.42
C LEU A 122 -5.31 -6.51 -9.54
N PHE A 123 -5.94 -5.37 -9.23
CA PHE A 123 -7.39 -5.17 -9.32
C PHE A 123 -7.89 -5.27 -10.76
N ASN A 124 -7.18 -4.65 -11.70
CA ASN A 124 -7.48 -4.75 -13.14
C ASN A 124 -7.43 -6.20 -13.62
N HIS A 125 -6.40 -6.94 -13.24
CA HIS A 125 -6.28 -8.35 -13.60
C HIS A 125 -7.45 -9.16 -13.03
N LYS A 126 -7.81 -8.93 -11.77
CA LYS A 126 -8.92 -9.61 -11.11
C LYS A 126 -10.26 -9.34 -11.83
N LEU A 127 -10.54 -8.10 -12.20
CA LEU A 127 -11.75 -7.72 -12.93
C LEU A 127 -11.78 -8.28 -14.35
N ASN A 128 -10.65 -8.32 -15.05
CA ASN A 128 -10.57 -8.82 -16.44
C ASN A 128 -10.67 -10.33 -16.58
N VAL A 129 -10.29 -11.10 -15.57
CA VAL A 129 -10.44 -12.57 -15.57
C VAL A 129 -11.92 -13.00 -15.68
N THR A 130 -12.85 -12.10 -15.34
CA THR A 130 -14.30 -12.35 -15.41
C THR A 130 -14.95 -11.94 -16.74
N HIS A 131 -14.24 -11.16 -17.54
CA HIS A 131 -14.66 -10.80 -18.89
C HIS A 131 -13.65 -11.38 -19.86
N GLU A 132 -13.90 -12.57 -20.42
CA GLU A 132 -13.09 -13.08 -21.53
C GLU A 132 -13.05 -11.99 -22.61
N PRO A 133 -11.88 -11.36 -22.86
CA PRO A 133 -11.81 -10.34 -23.90
C PRO A 133 -12.10 -11.01 -25.24
N SER A 134 -13.03 -10.47 -26.00
CA SER A 134 -13.26 -10.93 -27.38
C SER A 134 -11.94 -10.78 -28.16
N LEU A 135 -11.72 -11.66 -29.15
CA LEU A 135 -10.52 -11.57 -30.02
C LEU A 135 -10.34 -10.17 -30.62
N THR A 136 -11.43 -9.44 -30.86
CA THR A 136 -11.41 -8.05 -31.33
C THR A 136 -10.81 -7.09 -30.28
N GLN A 137 -11.11 -7.29 -28.99
CA GLN A 137 -10.55 -6.47 -27.89
C GLN A 137 -9.06 -6.74 -27.68
N ILE A 138 -8.61 -7.99 -27.84
CA ILE A 138 -7.19 -8.35 -27.78
C ILE A 138 -6.40 -7.67 -28.94
N MET A 139 -6.98 -7.63 -30.13
CA MET A 139 -6.33 -7.07 -31.32
C MET A 139 -6.36 -5.54 -31.38
N THR A 140 -7.27 -4.90 -30.65
CA THR A 140 -7.43 -3.42 -30.62
C THR A 140 -6.99 -2.80 -29.29
N ALA A 141 -6.49 -3.59 -28.35
CA ALA A 141 -6.00 -3.11 -27.06
C ALA A 141 -4.85 -2.11 -27.28
N SER A 142 -5.21 -0.84 -27.35
CA SER A 142 -4.32 0.27 -27.15
C SER A 142 -3.85 0.24 -25.69
N PRO A 143 -2.62 0.66 -25.36
CA PRO A 143 -2.12 0.75 -24.00
C PRO A 143 -2.82 1.83 -23.15
N HIS A 144 -3.88 2.45 -23.67
CA HIS A 144 -4.73 3.36 -22.93
C HIS A 144 -5.66 2.52 -22.02
N THR A 145 -5.48 2.67 -20.74
CA THR A 145 -6.39 2.23 -19.68
C THR A 145 -7.83 2.33 -20.15
N ASP A 146 -8.53 1.19 -20.16
CA ASP A 146 -9.94 1.16 -20.49
C ASP A 146 -10.66 2.12 -19.53
N GLU A 147 -11.17 3.26 -20.04
CA GLU A 147 -11.85 4.31 -19.25
C GLU A 147 -12.99 3.72 -18.42
N LYS A 148 -13.65 2.70 -18.96
CA LYS A 148 -14.71 1.97 -18.25
C LYS A 148 -14.15 1.22 -17.03
N LEU A 149 -13.00 0.57 -17.17
CA LEU A 149 -12.36 -0.16 -16.07
C LEU A 149 -11.88 0.78 -14.97
N SER A 150 -11.28 1.91 -15.36
CA SER A 150 -10.89 2.97 -14.41
C SER A 150 -12.09 3.53 -13.67
N SER A 151 -13.23 3.73 -14.37
CA SER A 151 -14.48 4.19 -13.75
C SER A 151 -15.01 3.18 -12.73
N ILE A 152 -14.97 1.88 -13.04
CA ILE A 152 -15.41 0.81 -12.14
C ILE A 152 -14.50 0.77 -10.89
N LEU A 153 -13.18 0.83 -11.05
CA LEU A 153 -12.25 0.85 -9.92
C LEU A 153 -12.45 2.06 -9.02
N ASN A 154 -12.69 3.24 -9.61
CA ASN A 154 -13.01 4.44 -8.85
C ASN A 154 -14.32 4.31 -8.03
N GLN A 155 -15.32 3.59 -8.55
CA GLN A 155 -16.54 3.29 -7.81
C GLN A 155 -16.27 2.36 -6.62
N TYR A 156 -15.48 1.30 -6.80
CA TYR A 156 -15.07 0.42 -5.70
C TYR A 156 -14.24 1.16 -4.65
N SER A 157 -13.29 2.01 -5.07
CA SER A 157 -12.51 2.84 -4.15
C SER A 157 -13.41 3.78 -3.34
N ALA A 158 -14.35 4.45 -3.99
CA ALA A 158 -15.29 5.34 -3.31
C ALA A 158 -16.22 4.58 -2.34
N GLN A 159 -16.61 3.35 -2.68
CA GLN A 159 -17.41 2.51 -1.78
C GLN A 159 -16.58 2.01 -0.60
N ALA A 160 -15.37 1.49 -0.82
CA ALA A 160 -14.47 1.03 0.24
C ALA A 160 -14.21 2.13 1.29
N TRP A 161 -14.04 3.39 0.85
CA TRP A 161 -13.90 4.52 1.78
C TRP A 161 -15.13 4.81 2.64
N LYS A 162 -16.33 4.49 2.18
CA LYS A 162 -17.56 4.68 2.98
C LYS A 162 -17.70 3.66 4.09
N ASP A 163 -17.13 2.47 3.89
CA ASP A 163 -17.25 1.35 4.81
C ASP A 163 -16.16 1.38 5.90
N LEU A 164 -15.21 2.32 5.81
CA LEU A 164 -14.10 2.49 6.76
C LEU A 164 -14.37 3.63 7.74
N ASP A 165 -14.16 3.33 9.02
CA ASP A 165 -14.18 4.31 10.13
C ASP A 165 -12.74 4.60 10.60
N CYS A 166 -11.93 5.16 9.69
CA CYS A 166 -10.57 5.58 9.99
C CYS A 166 -10.14 6.78 9.15
N ALA A 167 -9.10 7.48 9.58
CA ALA A 167 -8.62 8.67 8.89
C ALA A 167 -7.74 8.29 7.68
N ARG A 168 -8.02 8.90 6.52
CA ARG A 168 -7.11 8.87 5.37
C ARG A 168 -5.77 9.47 5.73
N HIS A 169 -4.74 9.11 4.98
CA HIS A 169 -3.36 9.51 5.25
C HIS A 169 -2.87 9.01 6.61
N ARG A 170 -3.26 7.81 6.94
CA ARG A 170 -2.63 6.95 7.93
C ARG A 170 -2.43 5.60 7.27
N ALA A 171 -1.21 5.16 7.17
CA ALA A 171 -0.85 3.98 6.40
C ALA A 171 -1.73 2.75 6.70
N ALA A 172 -2.09 2.55 7.97
CA ALA A 172 -3.02 1.45 8.35
C ALA A 172 -4.42 1.60 7.75
N CYS A 173 -4.92 2.83 7.58
CA CYS A 173 -6.21 3.07 6.97
C CYS A 173 -6.17 2.86 5.45
N ASP A 174 -5.10 3.31 4.82
CA ASP A 174 -4.91 3.21 3.38
C ASP A 174 -4.71 1.72 2.99
N VAL A 175 -3.99 0.92 3.79
CA VAL A 175 -3.94 -0.55 3.63
C VAL A 175 -5.33 -1.20 3.80
N ARG A 176 -6.13 -0.80 4.80
CA ARG A 176 -7.50 -1.33 4.96
C ARG A 176 -8.39 -0.98 3.77
N HIS A 177 -8.22 0.21 3.19
CA HIS A 177 -8.93 0.61 1.98
C HIS A 177 -8.64 -0.36 0.81
N LEU A 178 -7.38 -0.74 0.60
CA LEU A 178 -7.00 -1.70 -0.44
C LEU A 178 -7.59 -3.10 -0.19
N ILE A 179 -7.65 -3.54 1.07
CA ILE A 179 -8.31 -4.80 1.45
C ILE A 179 -9.82 -4.74 1.15
N GLU A 180 -10.52 -3.65 1.52
CA GLU A 180 -11.94 -3.49 1.25
C GLU A 180 -12.23 -3.42 -0.26
N MET A 181 -11.39 -2.73 -1.04
CA MET A 181 -11.48 -2.78 -2.49
C MET A 181 -11.37 -4.22 -3.03
N TRP A 182 -10.41 -5.00 -2.53
CA TRP A 182 -10.25 -6.40 -2.94
C TRP A 182 -11.50 -7.24 -2.62
N LYS A 183 -12.08 -7.09 -1.43
CA LYS A 183 -13.33 -7.76 -1.03
C LYS A 183 -14.46 -7.42 -1.98
N LEU A 184 -14.72 -6.12 -2.21
CA LEU A 184 -15.78 -5.66 -3.10
C LEU A 184 -15.64 -6.22 -4.52
N ILE A 185 -14.42 -6.27 -5.05
CA ILE A 185 -14.12 -6.83 -6.38
C ILE A 185 -14.40 -8.33 -6.40
N THR A 186 -14.03 -9.06 -5.35
CA THR A 186 -14.20 -10.53 -5.28
C THR A 186 -15.66 -10.94 -5.05
N ASP A 187 -16.39 -10.22 -4.18
CA ASP A 187 -17.79 -10.52 -3.86
C ASP A 187 -18.72 -10.32 -5.05
N THR A 188 -18.48 -9.27 -5.84
CA THR A 188 -19.27 -8.99 -7.06
C THR A 188 -19.15 -10.13 -8.08
N GLN A 189 -18.06 -10.88 -8.04
CA GLN A 189 -17.83 -12.04 -8.92
C GLN A 189 -18.60 -13.29 -8.45
N SER A 190 -18.79 -13.45 -7.15
CA SER A 190 -19.50 -14.59 -6.57
C SER A 190 -21.00 -14.57 -6.84
N HIS A 191 -21.58 -13.43 -7.20
CA HIS A 191 -23.02 -13.25 -7.44
C HIS A 191 -23.42 -13.30 -8.94
N ASN A 192 -22.46 -13.44 -9.85
CA ASN A 192 -22.70 -13.51 -11.30
C ASN A 192 -22.65 -14.94 -11.87
N TYR A 193 -22.77 -15.99 -11.00
CA TYR A 193 -22.89 -17.41 -11.39
C TYR A 193 -24.20 -18.02 -10.96
#